data_25ca71152f738242a5d8ebd4e5ddbed1
#
_entry.id   25ca71152f738242a5d8ebd4e5ddbed1
#
_cell.length_a   1.000
_cell.length_b   1.000
_cell.length_c   1.000
_cell.angle_alpha   90.00
_cell.angle_beta   90.00
_cell.angle_gamma   90.00
#
_symmetry.space_group_name_H-M   'P 1'
#
loop_
_entity.id
_entity.type
_entity.pdbx_description
1 polymer ?
#
loop_
_entity_poly.entity_id
_entity_poly.type
_entity_poly.pdbx_seq_one_letter_code
_entity_poly.pdbx_strand_id
1 'polypeptide(L)'
;MTIAWAIFKKELRTFFVSPLAYVFLGVFLLLAGFFFSMGVSLTGEASLRIMLANLSISLLFLLPLLTMRHFADERRSGTFELLMTAPVPLWAMLLGKWFASLALCVILLLGTLLFPGILAYYGDPDWGVILTGYLGLLLACSAFVSAGLFSSSLTDEPVAAGLIGVVLLL
;
A
#
# COMPACT_ATOMS: atom_id res chain seq x y z
N MET A 1 18.53 19.41 2.81
CA MET A 1 17.43 18.43 2.70
C MET A 1 17.73 17.57 1.49
N THR A 2 17.73 16.27 1.65
CA THR A 2 17.99 15.35 0.54
C THR A 2 16.87 15.43 -0.49
N ILE A 3 17.21 15.39 -1.77
CA ILE A 3 16.25 15.46 -2.91
C ILE A 3 15.16 14.41 -2.75
N ALA A 4 15.53 13.20 -2.31
CA ALA A 4 14.58 12.11 -2.04
C ALA A 4 13.48 12.50 -1.01
N TRP A 5 13.83 13.26 0.03
CA TRP A 5 12.86 13.74 1.02
C TRP A 5 11.87 14.76 0.45
N ALA A 6 12.32 15.63 -0.44
CA ALA A 6 11.45 16.58 -1.12
C ALA A 6 10.43 15.87 -2.03
N ILE A 7 10.89 14.82 -2.76
CA ILE A 7 10.03 14.00 -3.61
C ILE A 7 9.03 13.21 -2.75
N PHE A 8 9.48 12.57 -1.67
CA PHE A 8 8.63 11.89 -0.71
C PHE A 8 7.50 12.78 -0.20
N LYS A 9 7.83 14.00 0.25
CA LYS A 9 6.84 14.95 0.76
C LYS A 9 5.86 15.41 -0.33
N LYS A 10 6.33 15.62 -1.54
CA LYS A 10 5.49 15.95 -2.71
C LYS A 10 4.51 14.82 -2.98
N GLU A 11 4.99 13.58 -3.13
CA GLU A 11 4.17 12.41 -3.43
C GLU A 11 3.14 12.14 -2.33
N LEU A 12 3.57 12.19 -1.07
CA LEU A 12 2.66 12.01 0.07
C LEU A 12 1.55 13.06 0.07
N ARG A 13 1.89 14.32 -0.18
CA ARG A 13 0.90 15.40 -0.30
C ARG A 13 -0.05 15.15 -1.46
N THR A 14 0.43 14.68 -2.61
CA THR A 14 -0.39 14.35 -3.78
C THR A 14 -1.41 13.28 -3.45
N PHE A 15 -1.02 12.24 -2.69
CA PHE A 15 -1.95 11.21 -2.22
C PHE A 15 -3.06 11.81 -1.34
N PHE A 16 -2.72 12.64 -0.35
CA PHE A 16 -3.72 13.20 0.56
C PHE A 16 -4.60 14.30 -0.04
N VAL A 17 -4.15 14.96 -1.10
CA VAL A 17 -4.98 15.90 -1.87
C VAL A 17 -5.91 15.16 -2.82
N SER A 18 -5.53 13.97 -3.27
CA SER A 18 -6.35 13.15 -4.15
C SER A 18 -7.48 12.45 -3.39
N PRO A 19 -8.73 12.52 -3.86
CA PRO A 19 -9.84 11.77 -3.26
C PRO A 19 -9.62 10.25 -3.33
N LEU A 20 -8.78 9.79 -4.23
CA LEU A 20 -8.49 8.38 -4.46
C LEU A 20 -7.86 7.71 -3.24
N ALA A 21 -6.97 8.38 -2.50
CA ALA A 21 -6.36 7.84 -1.30
C ALA A 21 -7.41 7.58 -0.19
N TYR A 22 -8.41 8.45 -0.06
CA TYR A 22 -9.49 8.28 0.91
C TYR A 22 -10.42 7.13 0.52
N VAL A 23 -10.70 6.96 -0.77
CA VAL A 23 -11.45 5.80 -1.27
C VAL A 23 -10.71 4.51 -0.97
N PHE A 24 -9.39 4.47 -1.23
CA PHE A 24 -8.54 3.33 -0.89
C PHE A 24 -8.56 3.00 0.60
N LEU A 25 -8.40 4.01 1.45
CA LEU A 25 -8.47 3.86 2.91
C LEU A 25 -9.82 3.31 3.34
N GLY A 26 -10.91 3.87 2.80
CA GLY A 26 -12.27 3.43 3.10
C GLY A 26 -12.53 1.98 2.69
N VAL A 27 -12.19 1.62 1.44
CA VAL A 27 -12.34 0.25 0.93
C VAL A 27 -11.49 -0.74 1.74
N PHE A 28 -10.24 -0.38 2.05
CA PHE A 28 -9.36 -1.24 2.82
C PHE A 28 -9.88 -1.48 4.25
N LEU A 29 -10.34 -0.43 4.94
CA LEU A 29 -10.91 -0.55 6.28
C LEU A 29 -12.23 -1.32 6.28
N LEU A 30 -13.07 -1.16 5.26
CA LEU A 30 -14.29 -1.95 5.09
C LEU A 30 -13.97 -3.45 4.91
N LEU A 31 -12.99 -3.78 4.07
CA LEU A 31 -12.53 -5.15 3.91
C LEU A 31 -11.95 -5.71 5.21
N ALA A 32 -11.14 -4.92 5.92
CA ALA A 32 -10.58 -5.31 7.20
C ALA A 32 -11.69 -5.61 8.23
N GLY A 33 -12.70 -4.75 8.34
CA GLY A 33 -13.85 -4.96 9.21
C GLY A 33 -14.68 -6.19 8.82
N PHE A 34 -14.89 -6.38 7.54
CA PHE A 34 -15.60 -7.56 7.02
C PHE A 34 -14.85 -8.87 7.36
N PHE A 35 -13.55 -8.94 7.07
CA PHE A 35 -12.76 -10.14 7.37
C PHE A 35 -12.56 -10.36 8.88
N PHE A 36 -12.51 -9.29 9.67
CA PHE A 36 -12.50 -9.37 11.12
C PHE A 36 -13.80 -9.99 11.64
N SER A 37 -14.95 -9.45 11.23
CA SER A 37 -16.27 -9.96 11.60
C SER A 37 -16.46 -11.43 11.19
N MET A 38 -16.07 -11.75 9.96
CA MET A 38 -16.12 -13.12 9.45
C MET A 38 -15.22 -14.06 10.26
N GLY A 39 -14.00 -13.63 10.59
CA GLY A 39 -13.04 -14.42 11.38
C GLY A 39 -13.61 -14.75 12.76
N VAL A 40 -14.07 -13.76 13.50
CA VAL A 40 -14.66 -13.95 14.83
C VAL A 40 -15.92 -14.83 14.79
N SER A 41 -16.77 -14.64 13.77
CA SER A 41 -18.01 -15.43 13.63
C SER A 41 -17.76 -16.90 13.29
N LEU A 42 -16.71 -17.22 12.54
CA LEU A 42 -16.40 -18.57 12.11
C LEU A 42 -15.62 -19.39 13.17
N THR A 43 -14.70 -18.75 13.87
CA THR A 43 -13.81 -19.45 14.80
C THR A 43 -14.27 -19.35 16.24
N GLY A 44 -15.01 -18.30 16.59
CA GLY A 44 -15.34 -18.00 17.99
C GLY A 44 -14.12 -17.66 18.85
N GLU A 45 -12.94 -17.57 18.24
CA GLU A 45 -11.67 -17.28 18.91
C GLU A 45 -11.24 -15.83 18.73
N ALA A 46 -10.53 -15.31 19.73
CA ALA A 46 -9.93 -13.98 19.69
C ALA A 46 -8.66 -13.96 18.79
N SER A 47 -8.81 -14.27 17.51
CA SER A 47 -7.70 -14.40 16.56
C SER A 47 -7.87 -13.50 15.34
N LEU A 48 -6.81 -12.75 14.98
CA LEU A 48 -6.74 -11.93 13.77
C LEU A 48 -6.18 -12.66 12.56
N ARG A 49 -5.84 -13.93 12.69
CA ARG A 49 -5.14 -14.71 11.63
C ARG A 49 -5.91 -14.69 10.31
N ILE A 50 -7.23 -14.91 10.33
CA ILE A 50 -8.08 -14.92 9.13
C ILE A 50 -8.13 -13.52 8.51
N MET A 51 -8.27 -12.47 9.31
CA MET A 51 -8.28 -11.09 8.84
C MET A 51 -6.95 -10.75 8.15
N LEU A 52 -5.81 -10.98 8.80
CA LEU A 52 -4.49 -10.64 8.26
C LEU A 52 -4.16 -11.43 6.97
N ALA A 53 -4.53 -12.73 6.91
CA ALA A 53 -4.34 -13.54 5.71
C ALA A 53 -5.16 -13.00 4.52
N ASN A 54 -6.43 -12.67 4.71
CA ASN A 54 -7.27 -12.12 3.64
C ASN A 54 -6.88 -10.69 3.26
N LEU A 55 -6.38 -9.89 4.22
CA LEU A 55 -5.85 -8.56 3.92
C LEU A 55 -4.59 -8.64 3.04
N SER A 56 -3.72 -9.63 3.22
CA SER A 56 -2.54 -9.80 2.35
C SER A 56 -2.95 -10.06 0.90
N ILE A 57 -3.98 -10.88 0.68
CA ILE A 57 -4.55 -11.14 -0.65
C ILE A 57 -5.19 -9.87 -1.22
N SER A 58 -5.93 -9.12 -0.40
CA SER A 58 -6.55 -7.87 -0.84
C SER A 58 -5.50 -6.82 -1.24
N LEU A 59 -4.39 -6.71 -0.50
CA LEU A 59 -3.28 -5.81 -0.79
C LEU A 59 -2.56 -6.18 -2.09
N LEU A 60 -2.50 -7.46 -2.45
CA LEU A 60 -1.93 -7.93 -3.71
C LEU A 60 -2.63 -7.28 -4.92
N PHE A 61 -3.95 -7.08 -4.85
CA PHE A 61 -4.71 -6.41 -5.91
C PHE A 61 -4.74 -4.88 -5.75
N LEU A 62 -4.88 -4.40 -4.51
CA LEU A 62 -5.06 -2.98 -4.24
C LEU A 62 -3.78 -2.17 -4.46
N LEU A 63 -2.60 -2.69 -4.09
CA LEU A 63 -1.35 -1.93 -4.17
C LEU A 63 -0.88 -1.67 -5.61
N PRO A 64 -0.94 -2.63 -6.56
CA PRO A 64 -0.65 -2.31 -7.96
C PRO A 64 -1.57 -1.24 -8.54
N LEU A 65 -2.86 -1.26 -8.18
CA LEU A 65 -3.82 -0.22 -8.59
C LEU A 65 -3.49 1.16 -8.01
N LEU A 66 -2.93 1.19 -6.81
CA LEU A 66 -2.48 2.44 -6.19
C LEU A 66 -1.20 2.96 -6.86
N THR A 67 -0.26 2.08 -7.14
CA THR A 67 1.07 2.43 -7.67
C THR A 67 1.11 2.60 -9.19
N MET A 68 0.08 2.12 -9.91
CA MET A 68 0.01 2.18 -11.38
C MET A 68 0.20 3.59 -11.96
N ARG A 69 -0.16 4.64 -11.21
CA ARG A 69 -0.11 6.03 -11.66
C ARG A 69 1.24 6.70 -11.46
N HIS A 70 2.14 6.14 -10.67
CA HIS A 70 3.38 6.82 -10.25
C HIS A 70 4.31 7.25 -11.38
N PHE A 71 4.47 6.42 -12.41
CA PHE A 71 5.30 6.72 -13.57
C PHE A 71 4.47 6.87 -14.84
N ALA A 72 3.38 6.11 -14.97
CA ALA A 72 2.55 6.16 -16.15
C ALA A 72 1.92 7.55 -16.36
N ASP A 73 1.44 8.21 -15.31
CA ASP A 73 0.90 9.58 -15.41
C ASP A 73 2.01 10.61 -15.72
N GLU A 74 3.22 10.45 -15.19
CA GLU A 74 4.35 11.34 -15.48
C GLU A 74 4.83 11.20 -16.93
N ARG A 75 4.85 10.00 -17.49
CA ARG A 75 5.16 9.75 -18.89
C ARG A 75 4.08 10.33 -19.81
N ARG A 76 2.82 10.05 -19.51
CA ARG A 76 1.69 10.54 -20.30
C ARG A 76 1.60 12.07 -20.33
N SER A 77 1.99 12.75 -19.24
CA SER A 77 2.01 14.22 -19.16
C SER A 77 3.28 14.86 -19.72
N GLY A 78 4.27 14.09 -20.18
CA GLY A 78 5.57 14.60 -20.65
C GLY A 78 6.46 15.15 -19.54
N THR A 79 6.00 15.12 -18.28
CA THR A 79 6.79 15.62 -17.15
C THR A 79 7.97 14.72 -16.80
N PHE A 80 7.96 13.47 -17.26
CA PHE A 80 9.06 12.53 -17.10
C PHE A 80 10.34 13.02 -17.84
N GLU A 81 10.21 13.59 -19.03
CA GLU A 81 11.33 14.15 -19.78
C GLU A 81 11.95 15.37 -19.07
N LEU A 82 11.10 16.23 -18.49
CA LEU A 82 11.55 17.37 -17.68
C LEU A 82 12.31 16.91 -16.41
N LEU A 83 11.87 15.81 -15.80
CA LEU A 83 12.56 15.21 -14.64
C LEU A 83 13.91 14.59 -15.03
N MET A 84 14.03 14.05 -16.24
CA MET A 84 15.29 13.48 -16.76
C MET A 84 16.31 14.56 -17.12
N THR A 85 15.88 15.76 -17.49
CA THR A 85 16.77 16.90 -17.78
C THR A 85 17.19 17.66 -16.50
N ALA A 86 16.46 17.46 -15.40
CA ALA A 86 16.83 18.03 -14.10
C ALA A 86 18.01 17.25 -13.48
N PRO A 87 18.91 17.91 -12.72
CA PRO A 87 20.04 17.24 -12.07
C PRO A 87 19.61 16.42 -10.84
N VAL A 88 18.61 15.55 -11.01
CA VAL A 88 18.05 14.68 -9.97
C VAL A 88 18.49 13.25 -10.25
N PRO A 89 19.21 12.60 -9.33
CA PRO A 89 19.60 11.21 -9.54
C PRO A 89 18.37 10.29 -9.50
N LEU A 90 18.26 9.39 -10.48
CA LEU A 90 17.14 8.44 -10.65
C LEU A 90 16.81 7.65 -9.38
N TRP A 91 17.85 7.23 -8.64
CA TRP A 91 17.64 6.50 -7.38
C TRP A 91 16.91 7.30 -6.30
N ALA A 92 17.13 8.63 -6.23
CA ALA A 92 16.45 9.49 -5.27
C ALA A 92 14.96 9.64 -5.62
N MET A 93 14.63 9.63 -6.90
CA MET A 93 13.26 9.65 -7.41
C MET A 93 12.53 8.33 -7.07
N LEU A 94 13.17 7.20 -7.36
CA LEU A 94 12.62 5.86 -7.05
C LEU A 94 12.39 5.70 -5.55
N LEU A 95 13.39 6.01 -4.73
CA LEU A 95 13.27 5.90 -3.27
C LEU A 95 12.21 6.85 -2.71
N GLY A 96 12.13 8.08 -3.22
CA GLY A 96 11.09 9.03 -2.81
C GLY A 96 9.67 8.49 -3.03
N LYS A 97 9.41 7.94 -4.21
CA LYS A 97 8.12 7.32 -4.57
C LYS A 97 7.84 6.05 -3.76
N TRP A 98 8.85 5.20 -3.60
CA TRP A 98 8.73 3.96 -2.84
C TRP A 98 8.40 4.23 -1.37
N PHE A 99 9.12 5.14 -0.71
CA PHE A 99 8.84 5.52 0.67
C PHE A 99 7.48 6.20 0.83
N ALA A 100 7.02 7.00 -0.14
CA ALA A 100 5.70 7.62 -0.10
C ALA A 100 4.58 6.58 -0.16
N SER A 101 4.70 5.59 -1.05
CA SER A 101 3.74 4.49 -1.17
C SER A 101 3.76 3.60 0.08
N LEU A 102 4.93 3.34 0.63
CA LEU A 102 5.08 2.54 1.84
C LEU A 102 4.52 3.28 3.07
N ALA A 103 4.69 4.59 3.16
CA ALA A 103 4.08 5.42 4.21
C ALA A 103 2.55 5.35 4.15
N LEU A 104 1.96 5.35 2.95
CA LEU A 104 0.52 5.16 2.80
C LEU A 104 0.09 3.77 3.29
N CYS A 105 0.84 2.71 2.95
CA CYS A 105 0.58 1.36 3.46
C CYS A 105 0.64 1.31 4.99
N VAL A 106 1.61 1.99 5.60
CA VAL A 106 1.70 2.10 7.07
C VAL A 106 0.45 2.77 7.64
N ILE A 107 -0.04 3.84 7.01
CA ILE A 107 -1.27 4.52 7.45
C ILE A 107 -2.48 3.60 7.32
N LEU A 108 -2.61 2.82 6.24
CA LEU A 108 -3.64 1.81 6.07
C LEU A 108 -3.59 0.77 7.20
N LEU A 109 -2.41 0.24 7.50
CA LEU A 109 -2.21 -0.75 8.56
C LEU A 109 -2.46 -0.14 9.96
N LEU A 110 -2.07 1.11 10.20
CA LEU A 110 -2.39 1.82 11.46
C LEU A 110 -3.91 1.94 11.67
N GLY A 111 -4.66 2.18 10.62
CA GLY A 111 -6.13 2.20 10.68
C GLY A 111 -6.73 0.86 11.13
N THR A 112 -6.07 -0.26 10.81
CA THR A 112 -6.54 -1.59 11.24
C THR A 112 -6.19 -1.95 12.69
N LEU A 113 -5.34 -1.15 13.38
CA LEU A 113 -5.00 -1.40 14.79
C LEU A 113 -6.19 -1.25 15.75
N LEU A 114 -7.30 -0.70 15.29
CA LEU A 114 -8.57 -0.71 16.03
C LEU A 114 -9.04 -2.14 16.34
N PHE A 115 -8.83 -3.09 15.42
CA PHE A 115 -9.30 -4.48 15.58
C PHE A 115 -8.56 -5.26 16.68
N PRO A 116 -7.21 -5.23 16.78
CA PRO A 116 -6.51 -5.77 17.94
C PRO A 116 -6.95 -5.12 19.26
N GLY A 117 -7.22 -3.78 19.24
CA GLY A 117 -7.72 -3.08 20.41
C GLY A 117 -9.09 -3.59 20.86
N ILE A 118 -10.02 -3.81 19.94
CA ILE A 118 -11.34 -4.41 20.22
C ILE A 118 -11.16 -5.82 20.78
N LEU A 119 -10.29 -6.60 20.16
CA LEU A 119 -10.05 -7.98 20.56
C LEU A 119 -9.47 -8.07 21.99
N ALA A 120 -8.55 -7.16 22.33
CA ALA A 120 -7.97 -7.07 23.68
C ALA A 120 -8.98 -6.69 24.77
N TYR A 121 -10.07 -6.00 24.38
CA TYR A 121 -11.13 -5.63 25.30
C TYR A 121 -12.09 -6.80 25.61
N TYR A 122 -12.35 -7.66 24.61
CA TYR A 122 -13.33 -8.75 24.71
C TYR A 122 -12.70 -10.14 24.95
N GLY A 123 -11.38 -10.28 24.82
CA GLY A 123 -10.68 -11.56 24.94
C GLY A 123 -9.22 -11.39 25.28
N ASP A 124 -8.48 -12.48 25.22
CA ASP A 124 -7.02 -12.54 25.42
C ASP A 124 -6.34 -12.87 24.08
N PRO A 125 -6.00 -11.87 23.26
CA PRO A 125 -5.41 -12.09 21.96
C PRO A 125 -3.93 -12.48 22.08
N ASP A 126 -3.48 -13.37 21.18
CA ASP A 126 -2.06 -13.70 21.04
C ASP A 126 -1.30 -12.55 20.36
N TRP A 127 -0.68 -11.70 21.18
CA TRP A 127 0.11 -10.56 20.72
C TRP A 127 1.29 -10.94 19.83
N GLY A 128 1.86 -12.13 20.03
CA GLY A 128 2.96 -12.65 19.21
C GLY A 128 2.52 -12.85 17.76
N VAL A 129 1.38 -13.50 17.56
CA VAL A 129 0.80 -13.73 16.23
C VAL A 129 0.38 -12.41 15.58
N ILE A 130 -0.16 -11.46 16.35
CA ILE A 130 -0.58 -10.15 15.85
C ILE A 130 0.64 -9.37 15.34
N LEU A 131 1.68 -9.23 16.16
CA LEU A 131 2.88 -8.47 15.79
C LEU A 131 3.59 -9.07 14.58
N THR A 132 3.78 -10.39 14.56
CA THR A 132 4.40 -11.07 13.41
C THR A 132 3.56 -10.97 12.15
N GLY A 133 2.23 -11.00 12.27
CA GLY A 133 1.31 -10.80 11.15
C GLY A 133 1.39 -9.40 10.57
N TYR A 134 1.40 -8.35 11.39
CA TYR A 134 1.56 -6.97 10.92
C TYR A 134 2.93 -6.71 10.30
N LEU A 135 4.01 -7.27 10.86
CA LEU A 135 5.34 -7.22 10.25
C LEU A 135 5.34 -7.92 8.89
N GLY A 136 4.72 -9.10 8.80
CA GLY A 136 4.57 -9.82 7.54
C GLY A 136 3.81 -9.01 6.48
N LEU A 137 2.70 -8.37 6.86
CA LEU A 137 1.95 -7.47 5.97
C LEU A 137 2.78 -6.28 5.51
N LEU A 138 3.57 -5.67 6.39
CA LEU A 138 4.42 -4.54 6.04
C LEU A 138 5.52 -4.93 5.04
N LEU A 139 6.12 -6.11 5.22
CA LEU A 139 7.10 -6.66 4.27
C LEU A 139 6.45 -7.01 2.93
N ALA A 140 5.24 -7.60 2.96
CA ALA A 140 4.47 -7.86 1.75
C ALA A 140 4.11 -6.56 1.00
N CYS A 141 3.68 -5.52 1.72
CA CYS A 141 3.44 -4.19 1.14
C CYS A 141 4.68 -3.63 0.45
N SER A 142 5.85 -3.76 1.08
CA SER A 142 7.13 -3.34 0.51
C SER A 142 7.43 -4.04 -0.82
N ALA A 143 7.22 -5.35 -0.89
CA ALA A 143 7.39 -6.14 -2.10
C ALA A 143 6.36 -5.77 -3.18
N PHE A 144 5.09 -5.64 -2.82
CA PHE A 144 4.01 -5.29 -3.76
C PHE A 144 4.17 -3.87 -4.32
N VAL A 145 4.59 -2.91 -3.49
CA VAL A 145 4.91 -1.55 -3.94
C VAL A 145 6.08 -1.57 -4.93
N SER A 146 7.12 -2.35 -4.66
CA SER A 146 8.27 -2.48 -5.58
C SER A 146 7.85 -3.04 -6.93
N ALA A 147 7.05 -4.11 -6.94
CA ALA A 147 6.50 -4.70 -8.15
C ALA A 147 5.59 -3.72 -8.92
N GLY A 148 4.74 -2.98 -8.20
CA GLY A 148 3.87 -1.98 -8.78
C GLY A 148 4.61 -0.77 -9.38
N LEU A 149 5.67 -0.30 -8.74
CA LEU A 149 6.55 0.73 -9.32
C LEU A 149 7.28 0.23 -10.57
N PHE A 150 7.74 -1.02 -10.53
CA PHE A 150 8.37 -1.64 -11.69
C PHE A 150 7.40 -1.75 -12.86
N SER A 151 6.19 -2.27 -12.64
CA SER A 151 5.16 -2.37 -13.69
C SER A 151 4.75 -1.00 -14.25
N SER A 152 4.64 0.02 -13.39
CA SER A 152 4.34 1.40 -13.79
C SER A 152 5.46 2.02 -14.64
N SER A 153 6.69 1.53 -14.55
CA SER A 153 7.81 1.98 -15.38
C SER A 153 7.83 1.37 -16.79
N LEU A 154 7.09 0.29 -17.02
CA LEU A 154 7.10 -0.46 -18.29
C LEU A 154 6.13 0.11 -19.34
N THR A 155 5.09 0.84 -18.92
CA THR A 155 4.03 1.32 -19.82
C THR A 155 3.60 2.74 -19.48
N ASP A 156 3.11 3.44 -20.50
CA ASP A 156 2.59 4.82 -20.38
C ASP A 156 1.08 4.83 -20.01
N GLU A 157 0.43 3.66 -20.05
CA GLU A 157 -0.97 3.53 -19.69
C GLU A 157 -1.12 3.02 -18.25
N PRO A 158 -1.75 3.79 -17.33
CA PRO A 158 -1.91 3.40 -15.93
C PRO A 158 -2.65 2.08 -15.75
N VAL A 159 -3.70 1.82 -16.55
CA VAL A 159 -4.49 0.60 -16.43
C VAL A 159 -3.66 -0.64 -16.82
N ALA A 160 -2.88 -0.55 -17.91
CA ALA A 160 -1.98 -1.60 -18.33
C ALA A 160 -0.89 -1.85 -17.26
N ALA A 161 -0.34 -0.78 -16.67
CA ALA A 161 0.61 -0.88 -15.56
C ALA A 161 0.03 -1.65 -14.36
N GLY A 162 -1.21 -1.35 -13.98
CA GLY A 162 -1.89 -2.05 -12.90
C GLY A 162 -2.08 -3.53 -13.16
N LEU A 163 -2.52 -3.89 -14.37
CA LEU A 163 -2.70 -5.30 -14.79
C LEU A 163 -1.37 -6.06 -14.80
N ILE A 164 -0.31 -5.48 -15.36
CA ILE A 164 1.04 -6.07 -15.36
C ILE A 164 1.51 -6.27 -13.91
N GLY A 165 1.28 -5.29 -13.03
CA GLY A 165 1.63 -5.38 -11.62
C GLY A 165 0.94 -6.52 -10.89
N VAL A 166 -0.36 -6.73 -11.13
CA VAL A 166 -1.12 -7.87 -10.57
C VAL A 166 -0.60 -9.20 -11.12
N VAL A 167 -0.39 -9.30 -12.44
CA VAL A 167 0.13 -10.53 -13.07
C VAL A 167 1.54 -10.89 -12.57
N LEU A 168 2.37 -9.88 -12.29
CA LEU A 168 3.72 -10.10 -11.77
C LEU A 168 3.73 -10.64 -10.33
N LEU A 169 2.66 -10.37 -9.57
CA LEU A 169 2.53 -10.78 -8.17
C LEU A 169 1.79 -12.12 -7.99
N LEU A 170 1.06 -12.58 -9.00
CA LEU A 170 0.38 -13.88 -9.02
C LEU A 170 1.33 -15.02 -9.43
#